data_c0f3cd92bc70c64c3d2af6233058c821
#
_entry.id   c0f3cd92bc70c64c3d2af6233058c821
#
_cell.length_a   1.000
_cell.length_b   1.000
_cell.length_c   1.000
_cell.angle_alpha   90.00
_cell.angle_beta   90.00
_cell.angle_gamma   90.00
#
_symmetry.space_group_name_H-M   'P 1'
#
loop_
_entity.id
_entity.type
_entity.pdbx_description
1 polymer ?
#
loop_
_entity_poly.entity_id
_entity_poly.type
_entity_poly.pdbx_seq_one_letter_code
_entity_poly.pdbx_strand_id
1 'polypeptide(L)'
;MFFSSKLTKWTYWHAEKDASLGKAHKTGKGVAAGVNLARDLGNLPPNDCYPEYLSGVARELAGQYEKLTVKVVSQAQAEKMGMGAFVAVAKGSERQGQIIVMEYKGSKPTKQGPVALVGKGITFDTGGISLKPGANMGEMKYDMGGAA
;
A
#
# COMPACT_ATOMS: atom_id res chain seq x y z
N MET A 1 -21.84 15.03 10.49
CA MET A 1 -20.81 15.56 11.38
C MET A 1 -20.26 14.37 12.15
N PHE A 2 -19.13 13.81 11.73
CA PHE A 2 -18.52 12.67 12.41
C PHE A 2 -17.63 13.20 13.54
N PHE A 3 -17.97 12.85 14.77
CA PHE A 3 -17.12 13.15 15.93
C PHE A 3 -15.91 12.22 15.90
N SER A 4 -14.76 12.70 15.47
CA SER A 4 -13.49 12.02 15.65
C SER A 4 -12.97 12.34 17.05
N SER A 5 -13.18 11.46 18.01
CA SER A 5 -12.50 11.51 19.31
C SER A 5 -11.07 11.02 19.10
N LYS A 6 -10.09 11.94 19.09
CA LYS A 6 -8.68 11.55 19.09
C LYS A 6 -8.30 11.04 20.48
N LEU A 7 -8.19 9.72 20.61
CA LEU A 7 -7.54 9.09 21.76
C LEU A 7 -6.04 9.41 21.69
N THR A 8 -5.58 10.24 22.63
CA THR A 8 -4.17 10.69 22.67
C THR A 8 -3.28 9.78 23.50
N LYS A 9 -3.86 8.92 24.36
CA LYS A 9 -3.12 8.02 25.23
C LYS A 9 -3.90 6.76 25.54
N TRP A 10 -3.24 5.61 25.43
CA TRP A 10 -3.69 4.31 25.92
C TRP A 10 -2.77 3.86 27.02
N THR A 11 -3.35 3.37 28.14
CA THR A 11 -2.60 2.75 29.22
C THR A 11 -3.11 1.33 29.42
N TYR A 12 -2.22 0.37 29.27
CA TYR A 12 -2.51 -1.02 29.58
C TYR A 12 -2.04 -1.31 31.00
N TRP A 13 -2.92 -1.90 31.78
CA TRP A 13 -2.59 -2.37 33.12
C TRP A 13 -2.56 -3.89 33.13
N HIS A 14 -1.51 -4.47 33.70
CA HIS A 14 -1.34 -5.90 33.82
C HIS A 14 -0.93 -6.25 35.25
N ALA A 15 -1.57 -7.30 35.84
CA ALA A 15 -1.36 -7.67 37.23
C ALA A 15 0.03 -8.27 37.48
N GLU A 16 0.60 -8.92 36.48
CA GLU A 16 1.91 -9.56 36.56
C GLU A 16 2.95 -8.85 35.66
N LYS A 17 4.21 -8.81 36.11
CA LYS A 17 5.29 -8.20 35.36
C LYS A 17 5.76 -9.17 34.26
N ASP A 18 5.30 -8.94 33.01
CA ASP A 18 5.72 -9.71 31.84
C ASP A 18 6.54 -8.85 30.87
N ALA A 19 7.80 -9.20 30.70
CA ALA A 19 8.72 -8.49 29.81
C ALA A 19 8.33 -8.61 28.32
N SER A 20 7.53 -9.60 27.93
CA SER A 20 7.08 -9.81 26.57
C SER A 20 6.01 -8.80 26.12
N LEU A 21 5.25 -8.24 27.08
CA LEU A 21 4.13 -7.32 26.81
C LEU A 21 4.57 -6.07 26.06
N GLY A 22 5.72 -5.50 26.41
CA GLY A 22 6.27 -4.33 25.71
C GLY A 22 6.57 -4.61 24.25
N LYS A 23 7.10 -5.79 23.93
CA LYS A 23 7.35 -6.22 22.54
C LYS A 23 6.03 -6.48 21.80
N ALA A 24 5.11 -7.18 22.42
CA ALA A 24 3.80 -7.48 21.85
C ALA A 24 3.04 -6.19 21.53
N HIS A 25 3.02 -5.24 22.48
CA HIS A 25 2.41 -3.92 22.26
C HIS A 25 3.01 -3.17 21.09
N LYS A 26 4.36 -3.11 21.00
CA LYS A 26 5.06 -2.44 19.89
C LYS A 26 4.72 -3.09 18.55
N THR A 27 4.72 -4.42 18.49
CA THR A 27 4.36 -5.17 17.28
C THR A 27 2.90 -4.91 16.89
N GLY A 28 1.97 -5.02 17.85
CA GLY A 28 0.55 -4.78 17.61
C GLY A 28 0.26 -3.35 17.11
N LYS A 29 0.96 -2.37 17.67
CA LYS A 29 0.85 -0.98 17.21
C LYS A 29 1.32 -0.81 15.76
N GLY A 30 2.43 -1.46 15.39
CA GLY A 30 2.92 -1.43 14.00
C GLY A 30 1.95 -2.09 13.02
N VAL A 31 1.42 -3.27 13.38
CA VAL A 31 0.41 -3.96 12.57
C VAL A 31 -0.86 -3.11 12.41
N ALA A 32 -1.36 -2.53 13.50
CA ALA A 32 -2.54 -1.68 13.47
C ALA A 32 -2.33 -0.44 12.58
N ALA A 33 -1.15 0.18 12.61
CA ALA A 33 -0.83 1.31 11.75
C ALA A 33 -0.86 0.92 10.26
N GLY A 34 -0.26 -0.24 9.91
CA GLY A 34 -0.30 -0.77 8.54
C GLY A 34 -1.72 -1.10 8.07
N VAL A 35 -2.50 -1.77 8.92
CA VAL A 35 -3.92 -2.08 8.59
C VAL A 35 -4.74 -0.81 8.39
N ASN A 36 -4.56 0.20 9.23
CA ASN A 36 -5.29 1.46 9.08
C ASN A 36 -4.89 2.17 7.78
N LEU A 37 -3.60 2.25 7.46
CA LEU A 37 -3.13 2.83 6.21
C LEU A 37 -3.74 2.10 4.99
N ALA A 38 -3.71 0.77 4.97
CA ALA A 38 -4.29 0.00 3.86
C ALA A 38 -5.81 0.23 3.73
N ARG A 39 -6.53 0.35 4.86
CA ARG A 39 -7.96 0.66 4.87
C ARG A 39 -8.25 2.08 4.40
N ASP A 40 -7.44 3.04 4.81
CA ASP A 40 -7.58 4.43 4.39
C ASP A 40 -7.38 4.55 2.88
N LEU A 41 -6.33 3.93 2.33
CA LEU A 41 -6.06 3.90 0.90
C LEU A 41 -7.18 3.20 0.12
N GLY A 42 -7.65 2.04 0.58
CA GLY A 42 -8.73 1.29 -0.07
C GLY A 42 -10.09 2.00 -0.03
N ASN A 43 -10.32 2.87 0.95
CA ASN A 43 -11.56 3.63 1.07
C ASN A 43 -11.59 4.89 0.20
N LEU A 44 -10.44 5.40 -0.22
CA LEU A 44 -10.38 6.55 -1.10
C LEU A 44 -10.97 6.24 -2.48
N PRO A 45 -11.69 7.18 -3.08
CA PRO A 45 -12.15 7.03 -4.45
C PRO A 45 -10.96 7.12 -5.43
N PRO A 46 -11.05 6.50 -6.62
CA PRO A 46 -9.92 6.40 -7.55
C PRO A 46 -9.49 7.73 -8.18
N ASN A 47 -10.32 8.76 -8.13
CA ASN A 47 -9.95 10.12 -8.51
C ASN A 47 -9.00 10.78 -7.50
N ASP A 48 -8.94 10.29 -6.26
CA ASP A 48 -8.01 10.72 -5.22
C ASP A 48 -6.85 9.73 -5.08
N CYS A 49 -7.16 8.42 -5.00
CA CYS A 49 -6.18 7.36 -4.88
C CYS A 49 -5.81 6.78 -6.27
N TYR A 50 -5.05 7.52 -7.03
CA TYR A 50 -4.51 7.11 -8.34
C TYR A 50 -3.02 6.74 -8.21
N PRO A 51 -2.34 6.21 -9.25
CA PRO A 51 -0.98 5.67 -9.11
C PRO A 51 0.04 6.63 -8.51
N GLU A 52 0.02 7.91 -8.90
CA GLU A 52 0.94 8.90 -8.34
C GLU A 52 0.69 9.18 -6.86
N TYR A 53 -0.56 9.15 -6.42
CA TYR A 53 -0.90 9.29 -5.00
C TYR A 53 -0.29 8.15 -4.18
N LEU A 54 -0.46 6.89 -4.63
CA LEU A 54 0.13 5.72 -3.97
C LEU A 54 1.65 5.81 -3.90
N SER A 55 2.32 6.24 -4.97
CA SER A 55 3.77 6.43 -4.94
C SER A 55 4.20 7.57 -4.02
N GLY A 56 3.37 8.59 -3.86
CA GLY A 56 3.56 9.66 -2.88
C GLY A 56 3.55 9.12 -1.45
N VAL A 57 2.53 8.34 -1.11
CA VAL A 57 2.42 7.68 0.21
C VAL A 57 3.62 6.77 0.49
N ALA A 58 4.05 6.00 -0.50
CA ALA A 58 5.23 5.15 -0.34
C ALA A 58 6.51 5.97 -0.05
N ARG A 59 6.68 7.13 -0.72
CA ARG A 59 7.82 8.03 -0.44
C ARG A 59 7.73 8.67 0.93
N GLU A 60 6.54 9.04 1.37
CA GLU A 60 6.32 9.56 2.73
C GLU A 60 6.70 8.53 3.79
N LEU A 61 6.32 7.27 3.60
CA LEU A 61 6.75 6.17 4.47
C LEU A 61 8.28 6.03 4.48
N ALA A 62 8.93 6.08 3.32
CA ALA A 62 10.39 6.03 3.27
C ALA A 62 11.05 7.19 4.00
N GLY A 63 10.43 8.36 4.01
CA GLY A 63 10.89 9.51 4.81
C GLY A 63 10.76 9.30 6.32
N GLN A 64 9.87 8.42 6.76
CA GLN A 64 9.65 8.12 8.19
C GLN A 64 10.52 6.97 8.71
N TYR A 65 11.00 6.08 7.84
CA TYR A 65 11.71 4.85 8.22
C TYR A 65 13.07 4.74 7.52
N GLU A 66 14.15 4.97 8.23
CA GLU A 66 15.54 4.95 7.70
C GLU A 66 15.92 3.67 6.92
N LYS A 67 15.30 2.54 7.27
CA LYS A 67 15.57 1.24 6.64
C LYS A 67 14.72 0.95 5.42
N LEU A 68 13.80 1.86 5.07
CA LEU A 68 12.90 1.74 3.94
C LEU A 68 13.37 2.63 2.80
N THR A 69 13.56 2.04 1.62
CA THR A 69 13.83 2.78 0.40
C THR A 69 12.73 2.54 -0.61
N VAL A 70 12.44 3.54 -1.44
CA VAL A 70 11.40 3.48 -2.47
C VAL A 70 11.98 3.84 -3.83
N LYS A 71 11.71 3.01 -4.81
CA LYS A 71 11.96 3.27 -6.22
C LYS A 71 10.63 3.20 -6.97
N VAL A 72 10.36 4.19 -7.79
CA VAL A 72 9.18 4.20 -8.66
C VAL A 72 9.63 4.06 -10.10
N VAL A 73 9.09 3.05 -10.79
CA VAL A 73 9.28 2.84 -12.22
C VAL A 73 8.07 3.42 -12.93
N SER A 74 8.28 4.41 -13.78
CA SER A 74 7.23 5.03 -14.58
C SER A 74 6.74 4.10 -15.70
N GLN A 75 5.55 4.36 -16.25
CA GLN A 75 5.01 3.61 -17.38
C GLN A 75 5.98 3.59 -18.57
N ALA A 76 6.61 4.73 -18.90
CA ALA A 76 7.58 4.81 -19.98
C ALA A 76 8.86 3.99 -19.71
N GLN A 77 9.30 3.91 -18.46
CA GLN A 77 10.41 3.04 -18.08
C GLN A 77 10.02 1.56 -18.16
N ALA A 78 8.82 1.20 -17.71
CA ALA A 78 8.29 -0.15 -17.81
C ALA A 78 8.17 -0.61 -19.28
N GLU A 79 7.75 0.28 -20.17
CA GLU A 79 7.69 0.01 -21.61
C GLU A 79 9.08 -0.29 -22.20
N LYS A 80 10.10 0.53 -21.86
CA LYS A 80 11.50 0.29 -22.26
C LYS A 80 12.08 -1.02 -21.70
N MET A 81 11.58 -1.47 -20.56
CA MET A 81 11.95 -2.75 -19.93
C MET A 81 11.22 -3.96 -20.55
N GLY A 82 10.34 -3.75 -21.54
CA GLY A 82 9.56 -4.82 -22.16
C GLY A 82 8.40 -5.34 -21.33
N MET A 83 7.93 -4.59 -20.32
CA MET A 83 6.84 -5.00 -19.43
C MET A 83 5.47 -4.80 -20.10
N GLY A 84 5.24 -5.49 -21.23
CA GLY A 84 4.11 -5.29 -22.12
C GLY A 84 2.75 -5.49 -21.46
N ALA A 85 2.60 -6.50 -20.58
CA ALA A 85 1.36 -6.77 -19.89
C ALA A 85 0.96 -5.61 -18.93
N PHE A 86 1.92 -5.07 -18.20
CA PHE A 86 1.69 -3.91 -17.33
C PHE A 86 1.29 -2.68 -18.17
N VAL A 87 2.04 -2.40 -19.23
CA VAL A 87 1.80 -1.25 -20.09
C VAL A 87 0.45 -1.36 -20.82
N ALA A 88 0.05 -2.56 -21.25
CA ALA A 88 -1.24 -2.79 -21.92
C ALA A 88 -2.42 -2.36 -21.02
N VAL A 89 -2.35 -2.66 -19.75
CA VAL A 89 -3.38 -2.23 -18.78
C VAL A 89 -3.28 -0.73 -18.50
N ALA A 90 -2.08 -0.22 -18.27
CA ALA A 90 -1.87 1.18 -17.92
C ALA A 90 -2.27 2.16 -19.02
N LYS A 91 -2.12 1.78 -20.29
CA LYS A 91 -2.48 2.62 -21.47
C LYS A 91 -3.97 2.96 -21.54
N GLY A 92 -4.83 2.26 -20.82
CA GLY A 92 -6.28 2.55 -20.78
C GLY A 92 -6.66 3.78 -19.95
N SER A 93 -5.70 4.44 -19.29
CA SER A 93 -5.93 5.59 -18.42
C SER A 93 -5.10 6.80 -18.86
N GLU A 94 -5.64 7.99 -18.61
CA GLU A 94 -4.86 9.25 -18.70
C GLU A 94 -3.83 9.35 -17.57
N ARG A 95 -4.09 8.68 -16.42
CA ARG A 95 -3.14 8.57 -15.31
C ARG A 95 -2.14 7.46 -15.62
N GLN A 96 -0.86 7.82 -15.62
CA GLN A 96 0.20 6.87 -15.93
C GLN A 96 0.34 5.79 -14.87
N GLY A 97 0.48 4.54 -15.32
CA GLY A 97 0.77 3.43 -14.43
C GLY A 97 2.16 3.57 -13.80
N GLN A 98 2.29 3.12 -12.55
CA GLN A 98 3.55 3.15 -11.81
C GLN A 98 3.79 1.79 -11.12
N ILE A 99 5.05 1.35 -11.11
CA ILE A 99 5.48 0.21 -10.30
C ILE A 99 6.24 0.77 -9.11
N ILE A 100 5.74 0.52 -7.91
CA ILE A 100 6.32 0.99 -6.67
C ILE A 100 7.12 -0.15 -6.06
N VAL A 101 8.42 0.02 -5.95
CA VAL A 101 9.33 -0.95 -5.34
C VAL A 101 9.76 -0.41 -3.99
N MET A 102 9.38 -1.10 -2.93
CA MET A 102 9.74 -0.77 -1.55
C MET A 102 10.71 -1.82 -1.04
N GLU A 103 11.91 -1.41 -0.61
CA GLU A 103 12.90 -2.30 -0.02
C GLU A 103 13.11 -1.95 1.45
N TYR A 104 12.80 -2.90 2.33
CA TYR A 104 13.01 -2.76 3.77
C TYR A 104 14.20 -3.61 4.24
N LYS A 105 15.25 -2.95 4.72
CA LYS A 105 16.48 -3.58 5.23
C LYS A 105 16.39 -3.86 6.72
N GLY A 106 15.44 -4.70 7.12
CA GLY A 106 15.15 -5.02 8.54
C GLY A 106 16.14 -5.98 9.19
N SER A 107 16.84 -6.79 8.40
CA SER A 107 17.81 -7.79 8.86
C SER A 107 19.12 -7.71 8.10
N LYS A 108 20.13 -8.44 8.58
CA LYS A 108 21.37 -8.66 7.81
C LYS A 108 21.07 -9.54 6.60
N PRO A 109 21.81 -9.38 5.48
CA PRO A 109 21.67 -10.25 4.32
C PRO A 109 21.84 -11.73 4.72
N THR A 110 20.98 -12.58 4.19
CA THR A 110 21.06 -14.03 4.38
C THR A 110 21.34 -14.73 3.04
N LYS A 111 21.79 -15.99 3.09
CA LYS A 111 21.98 -16.80 1.87
C LYS A 111 20.67 -17.04 1.09
N GLN A 112 19.53 -16.92 1.77
CA GLN A 112 18.20 -17.13 1.18
C GLN A 112 17.70 -15.93 0.36
N GLY A 113 18.38 -14.78 0.42
CA GLY A 113 17.95 -13.57 -0.24
C GLY A 113 16.72 -12.91 0.43
N PRO A 114 16.17 -11.86 -0.20
CA PRO A 114 15.00 -11.14 0.31
C PRO A 114 13.71 -11.90 0.01
N VAL A 115 12.68 -11.68 0.84
CA VAL A 115 11.30 -12.08 0.53
C VAL A 115 10.67 -10.97 -0.30
N ALA A 116 10.10 -11.33 -1.45
CA ALA A 116 9.35 -10.41 -2.30
C ALA A 116 7.84 -10.60 -2.07
N LEU A 117 7.14 -9.51 -1.77
CA LEU A 117 5.69 -9.45 -1.76
C LEU A 117 5.25 -8.66 -2.99
N VAL A 118 4.35 -9.22 -3.79
CA VAL A 118 3.86 -8.58 -5.02
C VAL A 118 2.37 -8.34 -4.86
N GLY A 119 1.96 -7.08 -4.97
CA GLY A 119 0.58 -6.65 -4.80
C GLY A 119 -0.02 -6.07 -6.08
N LYS A 120 -1.26 -6.43 -6.41
CA LYS A 120 -2.06 -5.82 -7.46
C LYS A 120 -2.49 -4.42 -7.01
N GLY A 121 -2.24 -3.41 -7.85
CA GLY A 121 -2.51 -2.01 -7.57
C GLY A 121 -3.40 -1.35 -8.63
N ILE A 122 -4.46 -2.02 -9.07
CA ILE A 122 -5.43 -1.40 -10.01
C ILE A 122 -6.32 -0.45 -9.22
N THR A 123 -6.16 0.84 -9.40
CA THR A 123 -6.83 1.87 -8.60
C THR A 123 -8.34 1.94 -8.85
N PHE A 124 -8.80 1.52 -10.02
CA PHE A 124 -10.22 1.28 -10.32
C PHE A 124 -10.38 0.32 -11.50
N ASP A 125 -10.87 -0.88 -11.26
CA ASP A 125 -11.06 -1.89 -12.30
C ASP A 125 -12.48 -1.86 -12.86
N THR A 126 -12.66 -1.21 -13.99
CA THR A 126 -13.92 -1.20 -14.74
C THR A 126 -14.15 -2.44 -15.61
N GLY A 127 -13.13 -3.31 -15.75
CA GLY A 127 -13.13 -4.43 -16.68
C GLY A 127 -12.53 -4.10 -18.05
N GLY A 128 -12.30 -2.84 -18.37
CA GLY A 128 -11.79 -2.41 -19.68
C GLY A 128 -12.86 -2.53 -20.78
N ILE A 129 -12.47 -3.07 -21.95
CA ILE A 129 -13.41 -3.30 -23.08
C ILE A 129 -14.54 -4.24 -22.66
N SER A 130 -14.26 -5.28 -21.87
CA SER A 130 -15.28 -6.11 -21.24
C SER A 130 -15.76 -5.45 -19.96
N LEU A 131 -16.55 -4.39 -20.10
CA LEU A 131 -17.03 -3.57 -19.00
C LEU A 131 -17.81 -4.42 -17.99
N LYS A 132 -17.46 -4.30 -16.72
CA LYS A 132 -18.20 -4.95 -15.62
C LYS A 132 -19.62 -4.37 -15.51
N PRO A 133 -20.61 -5.17 -15.03
CA PRO A 133 -21.92 -4.65 -14.69
C PRO A 133 -21.83 -3.48 -13.70
N GLY A 134 -22.71 -2.49 -13.82
CA GLY A 134 -22.72 -1.33 -12.90
C GLY A 134 -23.03 -1.68 -11.45
N ALA A 135 -23.74 -2.79 -11.21
CA ALA A 135 -23.98 -3.31 -9.88
C ALA A 135 -22.63 -3.66 -9.20
N ASN A 136 -22.37 -3.06 -8.05
CA ASN A 136 -21.13 -3.24 -7.25
C ASN A 136 -19.84 -2.75 -7.94
N MET A 137 -19.89 -2.10 -9.10
CA MET A 137 -18.68 -1.58 -9.74
C MET A 137 -17.93 -0.57 -8.85
N GLY A 138 -18.66 0.19 -8.02
CA GLY A 138 -18.04 1.11 -7.04
C GLY A 138 -17.11 0.44 -6.04
N GLU A 139 -17.27 -0.86 -5.78
CA GLU A 139 -16.36 -1.64 -4.92
C GLU A 139 -14.99 -1.88 -5.56
N MET A 140 -14.89 -1.71 -6.87
CA MET A 140 -13.63 -1.89 -7.61
C MET A 140 -12.58 -0.81 -7.29
N LYS A 141 -12.90 0.16 -6.47
CA LYS A 141 -11.91 1.03 -5.82
C LYS A 141 -10.94 0.26 -4.91
N TYR A 142 -11.36 -0.90 -4.38
CA TYR A 142 -10.53 -1.79 -3.56
C TYR A 142 -9.60 -2.69 -4.37
N ASP A 143 -9.62 -2.64 -5.69
CA ASP A 143 -8.82 -3.51 -6.55
C ASP A 143 -7.31 -3.20 -6.49
N MET A 144 -6.93 -2.20 -5.72
CA MET A 144 -5.56 -1.87 -5.35
C MET A 144 -5.15 -2.40 -3.96
N GLY A 145 -6.05 -3.09 -3.25
CA GLY A 145 -5.81 -3.54 -1.87
C GLY A 145 -4.65 -4.53 -1.71
N GLY A 146 -4.24 -5.21 -2.77
CA GLY A 146 -3.05 -6.06 -2.75
C GLY A 146 -1.74 -5.26 -2.69
N ALA A 147 -1.74 -3.99 -3.12
CA ALA A 147 -0.58 -3.11 -3.12
C ALA A 147 -0.57 -2.11 -1.95
N ALA A 148 -1.65 -2.05 -1.16
CA ALA A 148 -1.84 -1.12 -0.05
C ALA A 148 -1.22 -1.59 1.27
#